data_b890bcabb7388d48029dbeaad3516ad7
#
_entry.id   b890bcabb7388d48029dbeaad3516ad7
#
_cell.length_a   1.000
_cell.length_b   1.000
_cell.length_c   1.000
_cell.angle_alpha   90.00
_cell.angle_beta   90.00
_cell.angle_gamma   90.00
#
_symmetry.space_group_name_H-M   'P 1'
#
loop_
_entity.id
_entity.type
_entity.pdbx_description
1 polymer ?
#
loop_
_entity_poly.entity_id
_entity_poly.type
_entity_poly.pdbx_seq_one_letter_code
_entity_poly.pdbx_strand_id
1 'polypeptide(L)'
;MNRPLAASALNIMNTPSDTRPFPPIHRVVTGHDQRGQAIISSQGPLPTVVAIEAIPGTVFHEVWSTEATPVRVDNGPDPTLGPLRLPPPAGGTRLRFVDIPPDTAEYLATGAGRMKEAFTQIGDAAASTVAPDSPHPLMHRTESVDYAIMLEGELVAIMDTGETVLRAGDVLIQRGTRHAWANRSGKPARIAFVLIAAGGSWQAAGNAG
;
A
#
# COMPACT_ATOMS: atom_id res chain seq x y z
N MET A 1 5.17 58.02 15.65
CA MET A 1 5.93 57.72 14.41
C MET A 1 5.96 56.20 14.24
N ASN A 2 5.02 55.68 13.47
CA ASN A 2 4.90 54.24 13.20
C ASN A 2 5.69 53.93 11.92
N ARG A 3 6.71 53.04 12.02
CA ARG A 3 7.37 52.44 10.86
C ARG A 3 6.59 51.18 10.47
N PRO A 4 6.23 50.97 9.21
CA PRO A 4 5.65 49.72 8.77
C PRO A 4 6.75 48.64 8.63
N LEU A 5 6.48 47.45 9.15
CA LEU A 5 7.28 46.24 8.95
C LEU A 5 7.17 45.79 7.49
N ALA A 6 8.32 45.69 6.84
CA ALA A 6 8.43 45.20 5.48
C ALA A 6 8.02 43.69 5.43
N ALA A 7 7.04 43.38 4.62
CA ALA A 7 6.69 42.02 4.29
C ALA A 7 7.83 41.39 3.45
N SER A 8 8.52 40.42 4.02
CA SER A 8 9.49 39.59 3.32
C SER A 8 8.74 38.71 2.30
N ALA A 9 8.99 38.96 1.02
CA ALA A 9 8.50 38.10 -0.06
C ALA A 9 9.15 36.71 0.08
N LEU A 10 8.36 35.72 0.44
CA LEU A 10 8.77 34.31 0.40
C LEU A 10 9.03 33.97 -1.08
N ASN A 11 10.29 33.69 -1.40
CA ASN A 11 10.70 33.07 -2.67
C ASN A 11 10.04 31.70 -2.73
N ILE A 12 8.99 31.55 -3.53
CA ILE A 12 8.44 30.26 -3.90
C ILE A 12 9.48 29.61 -4.84
N MET A 13 10.41 28.85 -4.25
CA MET A 13 11.26 27.99 -5.04
C MET A 13 10.34 27.00 -5.78
N ASN A 14 10.45 26.98 -7.11
CA ASN A 14 9.84 26.00 -7.98
C ASN A 14 10.23 24.59 -7.48
N THR A 15 9.36 23.94 -6.73
CA THR A 15 9.44 22.51 -6.46
C THR A 15 9.31 21.82 -7.81
N PRO A 16 10.14 20.81 -8.13
CA PRO A 16 9.96 20.02 -9.34
C PRO A 16 8.50 19.56 -9.40
N SER A 17 7.85 19.68 -10.55
CA SER A 17 6.45 19.26 -10.72
C SER A 17 6.34 17.82 -10.24
N ASP A 18 5.55 17.60 -9.21
CA ASP A 18 5.26 16.26 -8.68
C ASP A 18 4.57 15.48 -9.81
N THR A 19 5.30 14.56 -10.44
CA THR A 19 4.81 13.77 -11.58
C THR A 19 3.88 12.63 -11.13
N ARG A 20 3.58 12.54 -9.84
CA ARG A 20 2.66 11.53 -9.31
C ARG A 20 1.24 11.77 -9.86
N PRO A 21 0.52 10.70 -10.23
CA PRO A 21 -0.80 10.83 -10.84
C PRO A 21 -1.88 11.35 -9.87
N PHE A 22 -1.64 11.23 -8.55
CA PHE A 22 -2.57 11.63 -7.51
C PHE A 22 -1.93 12.58 -6.50
N PRO A 23 -2.72 13.44 -5.84
CA PRO A 23 -2.21 14.34 -4.81
C PRO A 23 -1.60 13.58 -3.63
N PRO A 24 -0.65 14.20 -2.90
CA PRO A 24 -0.11 13.64 -1.67
C PRO A 24 -1.21 13.33 -0.66
N ILE A 25 -1.06 12.22 0.05
CA ILE A 25 -1.99 11.82 1.11
C ILE A 25 -1.66 12.63 2.36
N HIS A 26 -2.65 13.34 2.88
CA HIS A 26 -2.55 14.03 4.16
C HIS A 26 -3.03 13.09 5.27
N ARG A 27 -2.17 12.83 6.25
CA ARG A 27 -2.45 11.98 7.42
C ARG A 27 -2.61 12.86 8.66
N VAL A 28 -3.59 12.53 9.48
CA VAL A 28 -3.78 13.10 10.83
C VAL A 28 -3.69 11.95 11.82
N VAL A 29 -2.86 12.11 12.85
CA VAL A 29 -2.70 11.14 13.95
C VAL A 29 -3.13 11.80 15.25
N THR A 30 -3.98 11.11 15.99
CA THR A 30 -4.43 11.56 17.32
C THR A 30 -3.59 10.93 18.42
N GLY A 31 -3.62 11.54 19.60
CA GLY A 31 -2.95 11.06 20.79
C GLY A 31 -3.54 11.67 22.06
N HIS A 32 -2.82 11.57 23.16
CA HIS A 32 -3.22 12.12 24.43
C HIS A 32 -2.12 13.03 24.98
N ASP A 33 -2.50 14.15 25.61
CA ASP A 33 -1.58 15.00 26.34
C ASP A 33 -1.26 14.40 27.74
N GLN A 34 -0.43 15.11 28.52
CA GLN A 34 -0.04 14.69 29.88
C GLN A 34 -1.23 14.61 30.87
N ARG A 35 -2.37 15.20 30.53
CA ARG A 35 -3.62 15.17 31.31
C ARG A 35 -4.59 14.11 30.81
N GLY A 36 -4.24 13.35 29.79
CA GLY A 36 -5.11 12.36 29.15
C GLY A 36 -6.15 12.97 28.20
N GLN A 37 -6.01 14.24 27.84
CA GLN A 37 -6.92 14.88 26.88
C GLN A 37 -6.55 14.48 25.46
N ALA A 38 -7.56 14.20 24.63
CA ALA A 38 -7.37 13.89 23.23
C ALA A 38 -6.82 15.09 22.44
N ILE A 39 -5.76 14.87 21.67
CA ILE A 39 -5.11 15.89 20.87
C ILE A 39 -4.83 15.36 19.45
N ILE A 40 -4.58 16.26 18.51
CA ILE A 40 -3.90 15.95 17.26
C ILE A 40 -2.40 15.93 17.56
N SER A 41 -1.79 14.73 17.57
CA SER A 41 -0.37 14.56 17.89
C SER A 41 0.53 14.88 16.70
N SER A 42 0.06 14.61 15.48
CA SER A 42 0.73 15.01 14.25
C SER A 42 -0.23 15.12 13.08
N GLN A 43 0.13 15.95 12.10
CA GLN A 43 -0.58 16.04 10.83
C GLN A 43 0.37 16.49 9.72
N GLY A 44 0.13 16.02 8.50
CA GLY A 44 0.94 16.38 7.34
C GLY A 44 0.97 15.29 6.27
N PRO A 45 1.84 15.42 5.26
CA PRO A 45 2.06 14.37 4.28
C PRO A 45 2.63 13.11 4.94
N LEU A 46 2.43 11.96 4.29
CA LEU A 46 3.01 10.70 4.76
C LEU A 46 4.55 10.76 4.75
N PRO A 47 5.22 10.31 5.82
CA PRO A 47 6.69 10.32 5.88
C PRO A 47 7.32 9.22 5.02
N THR A 48 6.58 8.13 4.75
CA THR A 48 7.10 6.97 4.01
C THR A 48 6.29 6.75 2.75
N VAL A 49 6.87 7.15 1.62
CA VAL A 49 6.34 6.99 0.26
C VAL A 49 7.45 6.40 -0.61
N VAL A 50 7.24 5.23 -1.19
CA VAL A 50 8.26 4.45 -1.89
C VAL A 50 7.80 4.10 -3.30
N ALA A 51 8.53 4.59 -4.31
CA ALA A 51 8.37 4.15 -5.69
C ALA A 51 9.07 2.80 -5.90
N ILE A 52 8.43 1.90 -6.61
CA ILE A 52 8.98 0.57 -6.90
C ILE A 52 9.70 0.62 -8.24
N GLU A 53 11.02 0.57 -8.23
CA GLU A 53 11.85 0.69 -9.44
C GLU A 53 11.58 -0.44 -10.45
N ALA A 54 11.35 -1.66 -9.96
CA ALA A 54 11.06 -2.82 -10.81
C ALA A 54 9.70 -2.71 -11.52
N ILE A 55 8.79 -1.85 -11.03
CA ILE A 55 7.46 -1.59 -11.61
C ILE A 55 7.26 -0.07 -11.70
N PRO A 56 7.83 0.59 -12.72
CA PRO A 56 7.77 2.04 -12.85
C PRO A 56 6.35 2.59 -12.80
N GLY A 57 6.12 3.60 -11.97
CA GLY A 57 4.82 4.19 -11.73
C GLY A 57 4.03 3.59 -10.56
N THR A 58 4.47 2.44 -10.02
CA THR A 58 3.90 1.90 -8.78
C THR A 58 4.49 2.60 -7.57
N VAL A 59 3.63 3.14 -6.71
CA VAL A 59 4.04 3.87 -5.50
C VAL A 59 3.29 3.35 -4.28
N PHE A 60 4.04 2.99 -3.26
CA PHE A 60 3.53 2.57 -1.96
C PHE A 60 3.53 3.75 -0.99
N HIS A 61 2.42 3.98 -0.34
CA HIS A 61 2.21 5.02 0.67
C HIS A 61 1.89 4.34 2.00
N GLU A 62 2.85 4.26 2.92
CA GLU A 62 2.64 3.66 4.24
C GLU A 62 1.88 4.62 5.14
N VAL A 63 0.65 4.25 5.53
CA VAL A 63 -0.23 5.13 6.31
C VAL A 63 -0.12 4.85 7.80
N TRP A 64 -0.22 3.57 8.21
CA TRP A 64 -0.11 3.15 9.60
C TRP A 64 0.22 1.66 9.72
N SER A 65 0.71 1.25 10.90
CA SER A 65 0.93 -0.15 11.24
C SER A 65 0.65 -0.36 12.73
N THR A 66 0.19 -1.56 13.10
CA THR A 66 0.12 -2.01 14.49
C THR A 66 0.94 -3.28 14.64
N GLU A 67 1.58 -3.46 15.82
CA GLU A 67 2.57 -4.53 16.03
C GLU A 67 1.99 -5.80 16.64
N ALA A 68 0.75 -5.74 17.20
CA ALA A 68 0.17 -6.87 17.93
C ALA A 68 -1.36 -6.76 18.04
N THR A 69 -1.99 -7.86 18.45
CA THR A 69 -3.40 -7.92 18.86
C THR A 69 -3.48 -8.52 20.27
N PRO A 70 -4.14 -7.87 21.26
CA PRO A 70 -4.79 -6.56 21.15
C PRO A 70 -3.79 -5.41 20.94
N VAL A 71 -4.23 -4.40 20.17
CA VAL A 71 -3.44 -3.20 19.89
C VAL A 71 -3.28 -2.37 21.17
N ARG A 72 -2.06 -1.90 21.44
CA ARG A 72 -1.84 -0.91 22.50
C ARG A 72 -2.31 0.47 22.06
N VAL A 73 -3.03 1.15 22.94
CA VAL A 73 -3.38 2.56 22.78
C VAL A 73 -2.35 3.39 23.53
N ASP A 74 -1.42 3.98 22.82
CA ASP A 74 -0.33 4.80 23.37
C ASP A 74 0.07 5.93 22.41
N ASN A 75 0.99 6.77 22.85
CA ASN A 75 1.62 7.81 22.04
C ASN A 75 3.00 7.36 21.52
N GLY A 76 3.11 6.10 21.13
CA GLY A 76 4.36 5.55 20.58
C GLY A 76 4.88 6.28 19.34
N PRO A 77 6.10 5.96 18.89
CA PRO A 77 6.67 6.53 17.68
C PRO A 77 5.87 6.12 16.45
N ASP A 78 6.04 6.87 15.36
CA ASP A 78 5.39 6.56 14.09
C ASP A 78 5.87 5.18 13.57
N PRO A 79 4.97 4.18 13.44
CA PRO A 79 5.36 2.82 13.05
C PRO A 79 5.65 2.68 11.55
N THR A 80 5.45 3.74 10.77
CA THR A 80 5.69 3.72 9.32
C THR A 80 7.12 4.10 8.94
N LEU A 81 7.93 4.53 9.91
CA LEU A 81 9.33 4.86 9.67
C LEU A 81 10.17 3.59 9.53
N GLY A 82 10.92 3.49 8.43
CA GLY A 82 11.79 2.35 8.16
C GLY A 82 11.62 1.74 6.77
N PRO A 83 12.20 0.56 6.52
CA PRO A 83 12.12 -0.09 5.22
C PRO A 83 10.70 -0.59 4.94
N LEU A 84 10.31 -0.51 3.66
CA LEU A 84 9.05 -1.07 3.18
C LEU A 84 8.99 -2.59 3.44
N ARG A 85 7.85 -3.07 3.92
CA ARG A 85 7.58 -4.50 4.11
C ARG A 85 6.19 -4.83 3.60
N LEU A 86 6.07 -5.88 2.79
CA LEU A 86 4.79 -6.29 2.23
C LEU A 86 3.84 -6.84 3.31
N PRO A 87 4.22 -7.87 4.11
CA PRO A 87 3.31 -8.44 5.09
C PRO A 87 3.11 -7.51 6.30
N PRO A 88 1.96 -7.60 6.98
CA PRO A 88 1.79 -6.97 8.28
C PRO A 88 2.72 -7.61 9.32
N PRO A 89 3.03 -6.94 10.44
CA PRO A 89 3.70 -7.56 11.59
C PRO A 89 2.90 -8.76 12.12
N ALA A 90 3.59 -9.75 12.68
CA ALA A 90 2.93 -10.93 13.26
C ALA A 90 1.92 -10.50 14.35
N GLY A 91 0.65 -10.85 14.15
CA GLY A 91 -0.46 -10.44 15.02
C GLY A 91 -0.86 -8.96 14.90
N GLY A 92 -0.29 -8.23 13.97
CA GLY A 92 -0.56 -6.82 13.75
C GLY A 92 -1.34 -6.53 12.46
N THR A 93 -1.35 -5.25 12.07
CA THR A 93 -1.99 -4.77 10.86
C THR A 93 -1.09 -3.82 10.08
N ARG A 94 -1.41 -3.61 8.81
CA ARG A 94 -0.79 -2.58 7.99
C ARG A 94 -1.83 -1.90 7.11
N LEU A 95 -1.88 -0.58 7.21
CA LEU A 95 -2.67 0.26 6.30
C LEU A 95 -1.72 0.95 5.33
N ARG A 96 -1.96 0.75 4.04
CA ARG A 96 -1.24 1.41 2.95
C ARG A 96 -2.15 1.80 1.80
N PHE A 97 -1.74 2.80 1.04
CA PHE A 97 -2.31 3.05 -0.27
C PHE A 97 -1.28 2.70 -1.33
N VAL A 98 -1.76 2.24 -2.47
CA VAL A 98 -0.89 1.90 -3.61
C VAL A 98 -1.43 2.58 -4.86
N ASP A 99 -0.56 3.34 -5.53
CA ASP A 99 -0.81 3.86 -6.85
C ASP A 99 -0.31 2.82 -7.87
N ILE A 100 -1.19 2.43 -8.78
CA ILE A 100 -0.92 1.38 -9.77
C ILE A 100 -1.07 1.99 -11.17
N PRO A 101 0.02 2.05 -11.95
CA PRO A 101 -0.02 2.55 -13.32
C PRO A 101 -0.77 1.56 -14.23
N PRO A 102 -1.19 1.99 -15.43
CA PRO A 102 -1.70 1.07 -16.44
C PRO A 102 -0.68 -0.01 -16.80
N ASP A 103 -1.17 -1.23 -17.02
CA ASP A 103 -0.36 -2.32 -17.54
C ASP A 103 0.12 -1.97 -18.95
N THR A 104 1.40 -2.22 -19.22
CA THR A 104 1.99 -2.07 -20.55
C THR A 104 2.42 -3.44 -21.10
N ALA A 105 2.44 -3.58 -22.43
CA ALA A 105 2.91 -4.81 -23.03
C ALA A 105 4.35 -5.14 -22.62
N GLU A 106 5.21 -4.13 -22.47
CA GLU A 106 6.58 -4.28 -21.98
C GLU A 106 6.60 -4.83 -20.55
N TYR A 107 5.80 -4.25 -19.65
CA TYR A 107 5.67 -4.70 -18.28
C TYR A 107 5.18 -6.15 -18.19
N LEU A 108 4.13 -6.50 -18.92
CA LEU A 108 3.59 -7.85 -18.95
C LEU A 108 4.58 -8.89 -19.55
N ALA A 109 5.47 -8.46 -20.46
CA ALA A 109 6.49 -9.30 -21.08
C ALA A 109 7.76 -9.49 -20.23
N THR A 110 7.98 -8.68 -19.17
CA THR A 110 9.24 -8.70 -18.40
C THR A 110 9.47 -9.96 -17.57
N GLY A 111 8.47 -10.80 -17.42
CA GLY A 111 8.59 -12.14 -16.84
C GLY A 111 8.84 -12.20 -15.34
N ALA A 112 8.87 -13.42 -14.82
CA ALA A 112 8.93 -13.74 -13.38
C ALA A 112 10.17 -13.19 -12.65
N GLY A 113 11.28 -12.97 -13.34
CA GLY A 113 12.53 -12.50 -12.72
C GLY A 113 12.42 -11.08 -12.15
N ARG A 114 11.91 -10.13 -12.94
CA ARG A 114 11.72 -8.73 -12.51
C ARG A 114 10.65 -8.61 -11.42
N MET A 115 9.67 -9.51 -11.46
CA MET A 115 8.64 -9.57 -10.41
C MET A 115 9.19 -10.03 -9.07
N LYS A 116 10.11 -11.01 -9.07
CA LYS A 116 10.82 -11.41 -7.84
C LYS A 116 11.65 -10.26 -7.27
N GLU A 117 12.28 -9.45 -8.12
CA GLU A 117 12.98 -8.24 -7.70
C GLU A 117 12.03 -7.22 -7.09
N ALA A 118 10.85 -6.96 -7.69
CA ALA A 118 9.83 -6.10 -7.12
C ALA A 118 9.41 -6.56 -5.72
N PHE A 119 9.11 -7.85 -5.53
CA PHE A 119 8.78 -8.39 -4.21
C PHE A 119 9.94 -8.31 -3.22
N THR A 120 11.18 -8.38 -3.68
CA THR A 120 12.37 -8.13 -2.84
C THR A 120 12.42 -6.68 -2.37
N GLN A 121 12.14 -5.71 -3.25
CA GLN A 121 12.11 -4.28 -2.89
C GLN A 121 11.02 -3.96 -1.86
N ILE A 122 9.88 -4.64 -1.91
CA ILE A 122 8.80 -4.49 -0.93
C ILE A 122 8.94 -5.41 0.29
N GLY A 123 10.12 -6.02 0.46
CA GLY A 123 10.50 -6.74 1.68
C GLY A 123 9.90 -8.12 1.84
N ASP A 124 9.42 -8.75 0.76
CA ASP A 124 8.92 -10.13 0.79
C ASP A 124 9.12 -10.86 -0.55
N ALA A 125 10.33 -11.29 -0.81
CA ALA A 125 10.66 -12.08 -2.00
C ALA A 125 9.88 -13.42 -2.10
N ALA A 126 9.39 -13.93 -0.96
CA ALA A 126 8.64 -15.20 -0.89
C ALA A 126 7.17 -15.04 -1.24
N ALA A 127 6.62 -13.82 -1.24
CA ALA A 127 5.22 -13.57 -1.59
C ALA A 127 4.90 -13.91 -3.05
N SER A 128 5.88 -13.84 -3.96
CA SER A 128 5.68 -14.20 -5.36
C SER A 128 5.31 -15.67 -5.50
N THR A 129 4.18 -15.93 -6.17
CA THR A 129 3.68 -17.28 -6.47
C THR A 129 3.57 -17.53 -7.96
N VAL A 130 4.31 -16.76 -8.77
CA VAL A 130 4.30 -16.86 -10.23
C VAL A 130 4.83 -18.20 -10.71
N ALA A 131 4.08 -18.85 -11.60
CA ALA A 131 4.43 -20.05 -12.34
C ALA A 131 4.30 -19.78 -13.85
N PRO A 132 4.82 -20.64 -14.73
CA PRO A 132 4.77 -20.41 -16.19
C PRO A 132 3.35 -20.25 -16.77
N ASP A 133 2.36 -20.81 -16.12
CA ASP A 133 0.94 -20.77 -16.50
C ASP A 133 0.11 -19.77 -15.68
N SER A 134 0.77 -18.93 -14.88
CA SER A 134 0.07 -17.93 -14.06
C SER A 134 -0.68 -16.92 -14.94
N PRO A 135 -1.91 -16.54 -14.58
CA PRO A 135 -2.73 -15.62 -15.37
C PRO A 135 -2.18 -14.19 -15.39
N HIS A 136 -1.26 -13.85 -14.50
CA HIS A 136 -0.62 -12.54 -14.43
C HIS A 136 0.81 -12.64 -13.86
N PRO A 137 1.79 -11.83 -14.33
CA PRO A 137 3.17 -11.88 -13.85
C PRO A 137 3.35 -11.42 -12.39
N LEU A 138 2.37 -10.74 -11.81
CA LEU A 138 2.37 -10.32 -10.40
C LEU A 138 1.56 -11.23 -9.47
N MET A 139 1.28 -12.46 -9.85
CA MET A 139 0.59 -13.39 -8.93
C MET A 139 1.40 -13.55 -7.65
N HIS A 140 0.75 -13.27 -6.53
CA HIS A 140 1.36 -13.33 -5.20
C HIS A 140 0.34 -13.73 -4.13
N ARG A 141 0.84 -13.97 -2.92
CA ARG A 141 0.05 -14.28 -1.75
C ARG A 141 0.74 -13.76 -0.49
N THR A 142 -0.05 -13.24 0.44
CA THR A 142 0.37 -12.87 1.79
C THR A 142 -0.38 -13.72 2.82
N GLU A 143 0.23 -13.96 3.98
CA GLU A 143 -0.42 -14.61 5.13
C GLU A 143 -1.23 -13.57 5.92
N SER A 144 -2.25 -13.04 5.27
CA SER A 144 -3.11 -11.99 5.80
C SER A 144 -4.54 -12.11 5.27
N VAL A 145 -5.45 -11.46 5.98
CA VAL A 145 -6.76 -11.08 5.43
C VAL A 145 -6.68 -9.59 5.12
N ASP A 146 -6.95 -9.22 3.86
CA ASP A 146 -6.81 -7.84 3.45
C ASP A 146 -8.18 -7.25 3.06
N TYR A 147 -8.43 -6.03 3.49
CA TYR A 147 -9.52 -5.22 2.96
C TYR A 147 -8.92 -4.32 1.88
N ALA A 148 -9.23 -4.63 0.62
CA ALA A 148 -8.83 -3.86 -0.55
C ALA A 148 -9.97 -2.91 -0.91
N ILE A 149 -9.76 -1.61 -0.74
CA ILE A 149 -10.77 -0.56 -0.95
C ILE A 149 -10.34 0.28 -2.14
N MET A 150 -11.10 0.23 -3.21
CA MET A 150 -10.81 1.01 -4.41
C MET A 150 -11.12 2.49 -4.17
N LEU A 151 -10.13 3.37 -4.28
CA LEU A 151 -10.27 4.80 -4.02
C LEU A 151 -10.48 5.60 -5.30
N GLU A 152 -9.64 5.37 -6.31
CA GLU A 152 -9.69 6.10 -7.58
C GLU A 152 -9.32 5.19 -8.75
N GLY A 153 -10.00 5.36 -9.89
CA GLY A 153 -9.78 4.59 -11.11
C GLY A 153 -10.45 3.22 -11.09
N GLU A 154 -9.84 2.26 -11.77
CA GLU A 154 -10.35 0.91 -11.95
C GLU A 154 -9.20 -0.09 -11.94
N LEU A 155 -9.37 -1.23 -11.27
CA LEU A 155 -8.43 -2.35 -11.26
C LEU A 155 -9.17 -3.66 -11.51
N VAL A 156 -8.47 -4.62 -12.07
CA VAL A 156 -8.92 -6.01 -12.19
C VAL A 156 -8.22 -6.84 -11.12
N ALA A 157 -8.99 -7.44 -10.23
CA ALA A 157 -8.48 -8.44 -9.29
C ALA A 157 -8.51 -9.80 -9.97
N ILE A 158 -7.35 -10.42 -10.15
CA ILE A 158 -7.17 -11.71 -10.83
C ILE A 158 -6.87 -12.78 -9.79
N MET A 159 -7.65 -13.88 -9.80
CA MET A 159 -7.45 -15.08 -9.01
C MET A 159 -6.97 -16.24 -9.91
N ASP A 160 -6.72 -17.41 -9.36
CA ASP A 160 -6.34 -18.60 -10.15
C ASP A 160 -7.41 -19.01 -11.18
N THR A 161 -8.68 -18.82 -10.87
CA THR A 161 -9.81 -19.31 -11.68
C THR A 161 -10.84 -18.24 -12.03
N GLY A 162 -10.46 -16.99 -12.01
CA GLY A 162 -11.38 -15.92 -12.37
C GLY A 162 -10.86 -14.54 -12.05
N GLU A 163 -11.57 -13.55 -12.54
CA GLU A 163 -11.22 -12.15 -12.31
C GLU A 163 -12.47 -11.29 -12.09
N THR A 164 -12.32 -10.16 -11.44
CA THR A 164 -13.38 -9.16 -11.26
C THR A 164 -12.82 -7.77 -11.37
N VAL A 165 -13.65 -6.86 -11.88
CA VAL A 165 -13.32 -5.43 -11.98
C VAL A 165 -13.78 -4.72 -10.73
N LEU A 166 -12.91 -3.92 -10.15
CA LEU A 166 -13.19 -3.04 -9.02
C LEU A 166 -13.11 -1.58 -9.45
N ARG A 167 -14.11 -0.80 -9.07
CA ARG A 167 -14.20 0.65 -9.31
C ARG A 167 -14.21 1.40 -7.99
N ALA A 168 -13.96 2.70 -8.04
CA ALA A 168 -13.97 3.56 -6.85
C ALA A 168 -15.22 3.31 -5.99
N GLY A 169 -15.01 2.99 -4.71
CA GLY A 169 -16.04 2.61 -3.74
C GLY A 169 -16.22 1.10 -3.56
N ASP A 170 -15.74 0.26 -4.49
CA ASP A 170 -15.79 -1.19 -4.33
C ASP A 170 -14.79 -1.69 -3.30
N VAL A 171 -15.14 -2.78 -2.63
CA VAL A 171 -14.30 -3.44 -1.63
C VAL A 171 -14.16 -4.90 -1.97
N LEU A 172 -12.91 -5.40 -1.97
CA LEU A 172 -12.59 -6.82 -2.09
C LEU A 172 -11.98 -7.31 -0.77
N ILE A 173 -12.46 -8.45 -0.28
CA ILE A 173 -11.87 -9.12 0.89
C ILE A 173 -10.95 -10.22 0.38
N GLN A 174 -9.65 -10.00 0.52
CA GLN A 174 -8.60 -10.95 0.16
C GLN A 174 -8.30 -11.85 1.37
N ARG A 175 -8.52 -13.15 1.23
CA ARG A 175 -8.41 -14.13 2.33
C ARG A 175 -7.19 -15.03 2.17
N GLY A 176 -5.99 -14.42 2.03
CA GLY A 176 -4.75 -15.16 1.83
C GLY A 176 -4.74 -16.02 0.55
N THR A 177 -5.54 -15.66 -0.46
CA THR A 177 -5.58 -16.35 -1.75
C THR A 177 -4.48 -15.84 -2.69
N ARG A 178 -4.06 -16.65 -3.66
CA ARG A 178 -3.20 -16.20 -4.75
C ARG A 178 -3.97 -15.20 -5.60
N HIS A 179 -3.35 -14.06 -5.89
CA HIS A 179 -3.99 -13.00 -6.66
C HIS A 179 -2.97 -12.08 -7.35
N ALA A 180 -3.47 -11.28 -8.26
CA ALA A 180 -2.78 -10.14 -8.84
C ALA A 180 -3.73 -8.98 -9.06
N TRP A 181 -3.14 -7.78 -9.20
CA TRP A 181 -3.84 -6.55 -9.52
C TRP A 181 -3.40 -6.10 -10.91
N ALA A 182 -4.30 -6.12 -11.88
CA ALA A 182 -4.06 -5.64 -13.23
C ALA A 182 -4.75 -4.30 -13.45
N ASN A 183 -4.07 -3.37 -14.09
CA ASN A 183 -4.67 -2.10 -14.48
C ASN A 183 -4.82 -2.03 -16.00
N ARG A 184 -5.97 -2.45 -16.50
CA ARG A 184 -6.31 -2.46 -17.92
C ARG A 184 -7.07 -1.20 -18.35
N SER A 185 -7.27 -0.22 -17.44
CA SER A 185 -8.08 0.97 -17.68
C SER A 185 -7.41 2.03 -18.56
N GLY A 186 -6.09 1.94 -18.76
CA GLY A 186 -5.30 2.96 -19.45
C GLY A 186 -5.05 4.24 -18.65
N LYS A 187 -5.50 4.29 -17.38
CA LYS A 187 -5.30 5.42 -16.46
C LYS A 187 -4.75 4.91 -15.13
N PRO A 188 -3.98 5.71 -14.38
CA PRO A 188 -3.56 5.32 -13.03
C PRO A 188 -4.76 5.03 -12.12
N ALA A 189 -4.56 4.15 -11.17
CA ALA A 189 -5.54 3.78 -10.16
C ALA A 189 -4.91 3.86 -8.76
N ARG A 190 -5.72 4.18 -7.73
CA ARG A 190 -5.32 4.19 -6.32
C ARG A 190 -6.22 3.28 -5.51
N ILE A 191 -5.61 2.38 -4.76
CA ILE A 191 -6.28 1.43 -3.89
C ILE A 191 -5.70 1.48 -2.48
N ALA A 192 -6.57 1.35 -1.47
CA ALA A 192 -6.16 1.20 -0.07
C ALA A 192 -6.21 -0.27 0.33
N PHE A 193 -5.20 -0.70 1.08
CA PHE A 193 -5.14 -2.03 1.69
C PHE A 193 -5.04 -1.92 3.20
N VAL A 194 -5.92 -2.63 3.91
CA VAL A 194 -5.77 -2.95 5.32
C VAL A 194 -5.40 -4.42 5.42
N LEU A 195 -4.13 -4.72 5.64
CA LEU A 195 -3.64 -6.08 5.83
C LEU A 195 -3.70 -6.43 7.32
N ILE A 196 -4.32 -7.56 7.64
CA ILE A 196 -4.48 -8.07 9.01
C ILE A 196 -3.76 -9.41 9.06
N ALA A 197 -2.76 -9.54 9.93
CA ALA A 197 -1.99 -10.78 10.06
C ALA A 197 -2.91 -11.98 10.33
N ALA A 198 -2.76 -13.05 9.55
CA ALA A 198 -3.51 -14.27 9.72
C ALA A 198 -2.66 -15.33 10.42
N GLY A 199 -3.31 -16.18 11.21
CA GLY A 199 -2.69 -17.34 11.84
C GLY A 199 -2.80 -18.58 10.95
N GLY A 200 -1.82 -18.77 10.04
CA GLY A 200 -1.73 -19.94 9.17
C GLY A 200 -2.33 -19.74 7.76
N SER A 201 -1.92 -20.58 6.84
CA SER A 201 -2.44 -20.63 5.48
C SER A 201 -3.67 -21.53 5.40
N TRP A 202 -4.55 -21.27 4.42
CA TRP A 202 -5.66 -22.14 4.12
C TRP A 202 -5.17 -23.55 3.73
N GLN A 203 -5.76 -24.57 4.33
CA GLN A 203 -5.53 -25.97 3.97
C GLN A 203 -6.83 -26.55 3.43
N ALA A 204 -6.74 -27.36 2.35
CA ALA A 204 -7.91 -28.04 1.83
C ALA A 204 -8.46 -29.02 2.89
N ALA A 205 -9.76 -29.03 3.09
CA ALA A 205 -10.40 -30.04 3.94
C ALA A 205 -10.14 -31.44 3.35
N GLY A 206 -9.32 -32.23 4.03
CA GLY A 206 -8.96 -33.59 3.57
C GLY A 206 -7.53 -34.05 3.86
N ASN A 207 -6.63 -33.15 4.27
CA ASN A 207 -5.24 -33.50 4.64
C ASN A 207 -5.00 -33.41 6.16
N ALA A 208 -5.98 -33.75 6.98
CA ALA A 208 -5.75 -34.10 8.38
C ALA A 208 -5.43 -35.61 8.44
N GLY A 209 -4.14 -35.95 8.23
CA GLY A 209 -3.59 -37.27 8.49
C GLY A 209 -2.82 -37.26 9.80
#